data_9fe3c7cf6ca62497a8b63d4074cd9e3c
#
_entry.id   9fe3c7cf6ca62497a8b63d4074cd9e3c
#
_cell.length_a   1.000
_cell.length_b   1.000
_cell.length_c   1.000
_cell.angle_alpha   90.00
_cell.angle_beta   90.00
_cell.angle_gamma   90.00
#
_symmetry.space_group_name_H-M   'P 1'
#
loop_
_entity.id
_entity.type
_entity.pdbx_description
1 polymer ?
#
loop_
_entity_poly.entity_id
_entity_poly.type
_entity_poly.pdbx_seq_one_letter_code
_entity_poly.pdbx_strand_id
1 'polypeptide(L)'
;NSASRGFVIEAAPMVGADERTAEIITQFLSEGIPAPGCIQFHQWMSPRVGEALSKWYLPRYAARGVYERMAKHRVDFLSDGVWQSLSKDAPFCLRHHRVAISYSTPESSSVSDDDIVSVMEGLVSALASVGVTTRRMDPVALIAWIDDITSPTTAAGEDVVSYNPFDPIADQAIRRDIELRVEPDRMLLRTERFRPTGKVHEGAPEIGEIYPDVFDVRSFSVRNLPNRWAPWDMAKLVGDMFTDKLRMPCPVATNLCVEYPDTQASSNKASFKFMRTTSL
;
A
#
# COMPACT_ATOMS: atom_id res chain seq x y z
N ASN A 1 -12.48 6.25 -11.75
CA ASN A 1 -12.82 7.56 -12.29
C ASN A 1 -12.92 7.43 -13.81
N SER A 2 -14.07 7.71 -14.38
CA SER A 2 -14.31 7.65 -15.85
C SER A 2 -13.47 8.67 -16.65
N ALA A 3 -12.64 9.45 -15.98
CA ALA A 3 -11.86 10.52 -16.58
C ALA A 3 -10.36 10.19 -16.74
N SER A 4 -9.91 9.01 -16.38
CA SER A 4 -8.49 8.62 -16.48
C SER A 4 -8.34 7.14 -16.80
N ARG A 5 -7.26 6.81 -17.50
CA ARG A 5 -6.83 5.44 -17.84
C ARG A 5 -5.38 5.23 -17.44
N GLY A 6 -4.98 3.99 -17.23
CA GLY A 6 -3.63 3.66 -16.77
C GLY A 6 -3.51 2.21 -16.32
N PHE A 7 -2.49 1.95 -15.50
CA PHE A 7 -2.23 0.63 -14.96
C PHE A 7 -1.79 0.70 -13.48
N VAL A 8 -1.84 -0.44 -12.82
CA VAL A 8 -1.26 -0.64 -11.49
C VAL A 8 -0.43 -1.92 -11.49
N ILE A 9 0.77 -1.85 -10.94
CA ILE A 9 1.61 -3.01 -10.68
C ILE A 9 1.92 -3.12 -9.18
N GLU A 10 2.02 -4.33 -8.67
CA GLU A 10 2.58 -4.62 -7.36
C GLU A 10 4.07 -4.94 -7.53
N ALA A 11 4.91 -4.35 -6.69
CA ALA A 11 6.34 -4.55 -6.68
C ALA A 11 6.78 -5.14 -5.34
N ALA A 12 7.79 -6.01 -5.36
CA ALA A 12 8.40 -6.47 -4.12
C ALA A 12 9.09 -5.30 -3.40
N PRO A 13 8.94 -5.17 -2.08
CA PRO A 13 9.63 -4.13 -1.34
C PRO A 13 11.14 -4.32 -1.42
N MET A 14 11.86 -3.24 -1.68
CA MET A 14 13.33 -3.24 -1.68
C MET A 14 13.86 -3.14 -0.26
N VAL A 15 14.94 -3.87 0.02
CA VAL A 15 15.72 -3.73 1.25
C VAL A 15 17.02 -3.03 0.91
N GLY A 16 17.02 -1.70 1.02
CA GLY A 16 18.14 -0.85 0.61
C GLY A 16 18.12 -0.49 -0.88
N ALA A 17 18.88 0.55 -1.22
CA ALA A 17 19.09 0.99 -2.59
C ALA A 17 20.50 1.55 -2.70
N ASP A 18 21.15 1.29 -3.81
CA ASP A 18 22.45 1.84 -4.16
C ASP A 18 22.32 3.02 -5.15
N GLU A 19 23.44 3.62 -5.49
CA GLU A 19 23.50 4.75 -6.42
C GLU A 19 23.00 4.34 -7.82
N ARG A 20 23.33 3.14 -8.26
CA ARG A 20 22.86 2.58 -9.53
C ARG A 20 21.34 2.44 -9.58
N THR A 21 20.73 2.01 -8.50
CA THR A 21 19.27 1.94 -8.38
C THR A 21 18.64 3.33 -8.52
N ALA A 22 19.25 4.33 -7.85
CA ALA A 22 18.79 5.72 -7.95
C ALA A 22 18.91 6.27 -9.37
N GLU A 23 20.00 5.99 -10.08
CA GLU A 23 20.22 6.41 -11.48
C GLU A 23 19.18 5.80 -12.41
N ILE A 24 18.94 4.48 -12.33
CA ILE A 24 17.99 3.78 -13.20
C ILE A 24 16.57 4.32 -13.00
N ILE A 25 16.14 4.50 -11.76
CA ILE A 25 14.80 5.04 -11.46
C ILE A 25 14.69 6.49 -11.90
N THR A 26 15.74 7.31 -11.70
CA THR A 26 15.76 8.69 -12.13
C THR A 26 15.68 8.80 -13.66
N GLN A 27 16.42 7.97 -14.38
CA GLN A 27 16.36 7.94 -15.84
C GLN A 27 14.95 7.56 -16.33
N PHE A 28 14.36 6.51 -15.77
CA PHE A 28 13.00 6.12 -16.10
C PHE A 28 11.99 7.24 -15.85
N LEU A 29 12.06 7.91 -14.69
CA LEU A 29 11.15 9.00 -14.33
C LEU A 29 11.36 10.24 -15.20
N SER A 30 12.58 10.50 -15.70
CA SER A 30 12.85 11.68 -16.52
C SER A 30 12.53 11.51 -18.01
N GLU A 31 12.62 10.30 -18.54
CA GLU A 31 12.55 10.04 -19.98
C GLU A 31 11.43 9.06 -20.36
N GLY A 32 10.97 8.23 -19.42
CA GLY A 32 10.06 7.14 -19.71
C GLY A 32 8.57 7.46 -19.55
N ILE A 33 8.20 8.65 -19.09
CA ILE A 33 6.81 8.99 -18.75
C ILE A 33 6.27 10.08 -19.68
N PRO A 34 5.24 9.78 -20.50
CA PRO A 34 4.61 10.78 -21.36
C PRO A 34 3.75 11.75 -20.54
N ALA A 35 3.68 13.01 -21.01
CA ALA A 35 2.81 14.04 -20.46
C ALA A 35 1.55 14.23 -21.35
N PRO A 36 0.37 14.54 -20.77
CA PRO A 36 0.12 14.64 -19.34
C PRO A 36 -0.01 13.26 -18.68
N GLY A 37 0.53 13.13 -17.49
CA GLY A 37 0.47 11.88 -16.74
C GLY A 37 0.81 12.05 -15.27
N CYS A 38 0.54 11.02 -14.50
CA CYS A 38 0.88 10.94 -13.09
C CYS A 38 1.35 9.53 -12.76
N ILE A 39 2.53 9.39 -12.17
CA ILE A 39 2.99 8.14 -11.58
C ILE A 39 2.95 8.26 -10.06
N GLN A 40 2.45 7.22 -9.39
CA GLN A 40 2.34 7.21 -7.94
C GLN A 40 2.96 5.94 -7.39
N PHE A 41 3.72 6.11 -6.31
CA PHE A 41 4.32 5.03 -5.55
C PHE A 41 3.59 4.94 -4.22
N HIS A 42 2.88 3.84 -4.01
CA HIS A 42 2.12 3.57 -2.80
C HIS A 42 2.85 2.50 -1.99
N GLN A 43 3.24 2.81 -0.78
CA GLN A 43 3.72 1.82 0.17
C GLN A 43 2.68 1.64 1.27
N TRP A 44 2.32 0.41 1.52
CA TRP A 44 1.40 0.03 2.60
C TRP A 44 2.08 -0.90 3.58
N MET A 45 2.10 -0.52 4.86
CA MET A 45 2.57 -1.35 5.97
C MET A 45 1.38 -2.08 6.57
N SER A 46 0.99 -3.16 5.92
CA SER A 46 -0.19 -3.93 6.27
C SER A 46 -0.01 -4.70 7.59
N PRO A 47 -1.04 -4.73 8.44
CA PRO A 47 -1.09 -5.65 9.58
C PRO A 47 -1.41 -7.10 9.16
N ARG A 48 -1.76 -7.37 7.89
CA ARG A 48 -2.11 -8.71 7.37
C ARG A 48 -0.87 -9.61 7.26
N VAL A 49 -0.42 -10.14 8.38
CA VAL A 49 0.71 -11.07 8.46
C VAL A 49 0.28 -12.53 8.57
N GLY A 50 -1.02 -12.77 8.78
CA GLY A 50 -1.56 -14.09 9.08
C GLY A 50 -1.29 -15.13 7.99
N GLU A 51 -1.33 -14.75 6.72
CA GLU A 51 -1.03 -15.68 5.61
C GLU A 51 0.43 -16.17 5.64
N ALA A 52 1.38 -15.25 5.85
CA ALA A 52 2.79 -15.61 5.97
C ALA A 52 3.04 -16.49 7.19
N LEU A 53 2.42 -16.16 8.32
CA LEU A 53 2.50 -16.97 9.54
C LEU A 53 1.87 -18.34 9.36
N SER A 54 0.73 -18.45 8.69
CA SER A 54 0.06 -19.72 8.38
C SER A 54 0.92 -20.60 7.47
N LYS A 55 1.48 -20.07 6.41
CA LYS A 55 2.41 -20.80 5.53
C LYS A 55 3.64 -21.33 6.29
N TRP A 56 4.14 -20.55 7.24
CA TRP A 56 5.24 -20.97 8.11
C TRP A 56 4.82 -22.04 9.13
N TYR A 57 3.59 -21.95 9.67
CA TYR A 57 3.09 -22.83 10.72
C TYR A 57 2.67 -24.21 10.22
N LEU A 58 1.97 -24.28 9.09
CA LEU A 58 1.38 -25.53 8.57
C LEU A 58 2.35 -26.73 8.50
N PRO A 59 3.58 -26.62 7.95
CA PRO A 59 4.51 -27.75 7.92
C PRO A 59 4.94 -28.20 9.34
N ARG A 60 4.97 -27.27 10.30
CA ARG A 60 5.39 -27.52 11.69
C ARG A 60 4.29 -28.11 12.54
N TYR A 61 3.05 -27.75 12.25
CA TYR A 61 1.86 -28.39 12.80
C TYR A 61 1.80 -29.87 12.48
N ALA A 62 2.14 -30.25 11.24
CA ALA A 62 2.19 -31.63 10.80
C ALA A 62 3.23 -32.48 11.55
N ALA A 63 4.28 -31.87 12.09
CA ALA A 63 5.31 -32.55 12.87
C ALA A 63 4.87 -32.94 14.29
N ARG A 64 3.77 -32.38 14.78
CA ARG A 64 3.16 -32.61 16.09
C ARG A 64 4.08 -32.46 17.32
N GLY A 65 3.54 -32.65 18.50
CA GLY A 65 4.28 -32.73 19.77
C GLY A 65 4.94 -31.42 20.16
N VAL A 66 6.23 -31.48 20.48
CA VAL A 66 6.99 -30.29 20.94
C VAL A 66 7.12 -29.24 19.86
N TYR A 67 7.35 -29.67 18.62
CA TYR A 67 7.53 -28.77 17.48
C TYR A 67 6.25 -27.96 17.18
N GLU A 68 5.09 -28.61 17.24
CA GLU A 68 3.80 -27.95 17.09
C GLU A 68 3.57 -26.88 18.17
N ARG A 69 3.82 -27.24 19.45
CA ARG A 69 3.67 -26.28 20.56
C ARG A 69 4.61 -25.08 20.43
N MET A 70 5.87 -25.32 20.11
CA MET A 70 6.84 -24.26 19.90
C MET A 70 6.44 -23.36 18.72
N ALA A 71 5.98 -23.96 17.62
CA ALA A 71 5.52 -23.22 16.46
C ALA A 71 4.30 -22.37 16.79
N LYS A 72 3.33 -22.94 17.54
CA LYS A 72 2.15 -22.19 17.99
C LYS A 72 2.53 -20.98 18.85
N HIS A 73 3.35 -21.17 19.89
CA HIS A 73 3.80 -20.05 20.71
C HIS A 73 4.51 -18.95 19.91
N ARG A 74 5.29 -19.36 18.89
CA ARG A 74 5.95 -18.38 18.02
C ARG A 74 4.97 -17.62 17.15
N VAL A 75 3.94 -18.27 16.60
CA VAL A 75 2.89 -17.62 15.82
C VAL A 75 2.09 -16.66 16.70
N ASP A 76 1.70 -17.10 17.90
CA ASP A 76 0.97 -16.27 18.86
C ASP A 76 1.79 -15.01 19.20
N PHE A 77 3.08 -15.17 19.55
CA PHE A 77 4.00 -14.05 19.83
C PHE A 77 4.13 -13.09 18.65
N LEU A 78 4.30 -13.60 17.42
CA LEU A 78 4.43 -12.79 16.22
C LEU A 78 3.10 -12.10 15.85
N SER A 79 1.98 -12.74 16.08
CA SER A 79 0.65 -12.15 15.87
C SER A 79 0.39 -11.00 16.84
N ASP A 80 0.74 -11.16 18.10
CA ASP A 80 0.68 -10.08 19.09
C ASP A 80 1.59 -8.91 18.67
N GLY A 81 2.73 -9.22 18.07
CA GLY A 81 3.70 -8.24 17.57
C GLY A 81 3.21 -7.34 16.44
N VAL A 82 2.02 -7.61 15.88
CA VAL A 82 1.40 -6.71 14.89
C VAL A 82 0.92 -5.41 15.55
N TRP A 83 0.38 -5.49 16.75
CA TRP A 83 -0.21 -4.33 17.45
C TRP A 83 0.59 -3.89 18.67
N GLN A 84 1.47 -4.76 19.16
CA GLN A 84 2.33 -4.48 20.29
C GLN A 84 3.79 -4.58 19.89
N SER A 85 4.65 -3.81 20.54
CA SER A 85 6.08 -3.89 20.26
C SER A 85 6.65 -5.25 20.62
N LEU A 86 7.39 -5.86 19.70
CA LEU A 86 8.09 -7.14 19.92
C LEU A 86 9.31 -7.00 20.84
N SER A 87 9.81 -5.79 21.04
CA SER A 87 10.96 -5.52 21.89
C SER A 87 10.71 -4.27 22.73
N LYS A 88 11.22 -4.28 23.98
CA LYS A 88 11.19 -3.12 24.86
C LYS A 88 12.29 -2.11 24.54
N ASP A 89 13.46 -2.61 24.17
CA ASP A 89 14.66 -1.79 23.96
C ASP A 89 14.69 -1.16 22.57
N ALA A 90 14.13 -1.87 21.60
CA ALA A 90 14.01 -1.41 20.22
C ALA A 90 12.57 -1.65 19.75
N PRO A 91 11.62 -0.77 20.09
CA PRO A 91 10.21 -1.00 19.84
C PRO A 91 9.92 -1.02 18.33
N PHE A 92 9.37 -2.13 17.84
CA PHE A 92 8.89 -2.27 16.48
C PHE A 92 7.69 -3.22 16.43
N CYS A 93 6.81 -3.01 15.46
CA CYS A 93 5.69 -3.88 15.19
C CYS A 93 5.92 -4.65 13.90
N LEU A 94 5.40 -5.88 13.86
CA LEU A 94 5.46 -6.71 12.67
C LEU A 94 4.49 -6.18 11.60
N ARG A 95 4.95 -5.99 10.37
CA ARG A 95 4.16 -5.50 9.23
C ARG A 95 4.49 -6.28 7.96
N HIS A 96 3.50 -6.42 7.11
CA HIS A 96 3.68 -6.87 5.74
C HIS A 96 3.83 -5.64 4.85
N HIS A 97 5.04 -5.35 4.42
CA HIS A 97 5.31 -4.23 3.52
C HIS A 97 4.89 -4.60 2.10
N ARG A 98 4.00 -3.79 1.53
CA ARG A 98 3.50 -3.92 0.17
C ARG A 98 3.77 -2.63 -0.59
N VAL A 99 4.10 -2.75 -1.86
CA VAL A 99 4.35 -1.60 -2.75
C VAL A 99 3.49 -1.75 -3.99
N ALA A 100 2.71 -0.73 -4.30
CA ALA A 100 2.02 -0.62 -5.58
C ALA A 100 2.51 0.62 -6.31
N ILE A 101 2.66 0.52 -7.63
CA ILE A 101 3.03 1.63 -8.49
C ILE A 101 1.93 1.77 -9.54
N SER A 102 1.35 2.95 -9.62
CA SER A 102 0.31 3.26 -10.60
C SER A 102 0.76 4.36 -11.54
N TYR A 103 0.38 4.25 -12.78
CA TYR A 103 0.44 5.32 -13.76
C TYR A 103 -0.96 5.64 -14.23
N SER A 104 -1.28 6.91 -14.39
CA SER A 104 -2.55 7.37 -14.93
C SER A 104 -2.38 8.60 -15.81
N THR A 105 -3.19 8.67 -16.87
CA THR A 105 -3.31 9.81 -17.76
C THR A 105 -4.79 10.17 -17.95
N PRO A 106 -5.16 11.44 -18.17
CA PRO A 106 -6.53 11.81 -18.49
C PRO A 106 -7.04 11.08 -19.74
N GLU A 107 -8.30 10.67 -19.75
CA GLU A 107 -8.94 10.03 -20.90
C GLU A 107 -8.87 10.92 -22.16
N SER A 108 -8.92 12.25 -21.97
CA SER A 108 -8.82 13.25 -23.03
C SER A 108 -7.40 13.55 -23.49
N SER A 109 -6.39 12.87 -22.95
CA SER A 109 -4.99 13.09 -23.31
C SER A 109 -4.67 12.52 -24.70
N SER A 110 -3.58 13.02 -25.30
CA SER A 110 -3.01 12.46 -26.53
C SER A 110 -2.21 11.18 -26.33
N VAL A 111 -2.00 10.76 -25.07
CA VAL A 111 -1.28 9.52 -24.73
C VAL A 111 -2.10 8.33 -25.19
N SER A 112 -1.56 7.47 -26.02
CA SER A 112 -2.25 6.28 -26.54
C SER A 112 -2.20 5.11 -25.55
N ASP A 113 -2.99 4.07 -25.80
CA ASP A 113 -2.92 2.84 -25.00
C ASP A 113 -1.59 2.11 -25.18
N ASP A 114 -0.98 2.20 -26.37
CA ASP A 114 0.35 1.66 -26.66
C ASP A 114 1.42 2.39 -25.85
N ASP A 115 1.30 3.71 -25.67
CA ASP A 115 2.18 4.47 -24.80
C ASP A 115 2.06 4.02 -23.35
N ILE A 116 0.82 3.79 -22.85
CA ILE A 116 0.58 3.30 -21.50
C ILE A 116 1.20 1.91 -21.29
N VAL A 117 1.08 1.01 -22.26
CA VAL A 117 1.74 -0.30 -22.23
C VAL A 117 3.26 -0.15 -22.23
N SER A 118 3.81 0.73 -23.06
CA SER A 118 5.24 1.00 -23.13
C SER A 118 5.80 1.53 -21.81
N VAL A 119 5.06 2.42 -21.14
CA VAL A 119 5.42 2.91 -19.79
C VAL A 119 5.44 1.76 -18.78
N MET A 120 4.43 0.88 -18.83
CA MET A 120 4.37 -0.27 -17.94
C MET A 120 5.55 -1.23 -18.15
N GLU A 121 5.86 -1.57 -19.39
CA GLU A 121 6.97 -2.46 -19.74
C GLU A 121 8.32 -1.85 -19.38
N GLY A 122 8.50 -0.56 -19.64
CA GLY A 122 9.68 0.20 -19.24
C GLY A 122 9.89 0.21 -17.73
N LEU A 123 8.83 0.44 -16.97
CA LEU A 123 8.88 0.39 -15.50
C LEU A 123 9.23 -1.01 -14.98
N VAL A 124 8.57 -2.05 -15.51
CA VAL A 124 8.86 -3.45 -15.15
C VAL A 124 10.32 -3.81 -15.46
N SER A 125 10.82 -3.39 -16.62
CA SER A 125 12.22 -3.63 -17.00
C SER A 125 13.21 -2.88 -16.12
N ALA A 126 12.94 -1.61 -15.79
CA ALA A 126 13.76 -0.81 -14.90
C ALA A 126 13.84 -1.45 -13.50
N LEU A 127 12.70 -1.85 -12.94
CA LEU A 127 12.63 -2.51 -11.64
C LEU A 127 13.32 -3.89 -11.64
N ALA A 128 13.15 -4.67 -12.71
CA ALA A 128 13.82 -5.97 -12.86
C ALA A 128 15.34 -5.83 -12.91
N SER A 129 15.86 -4.77 -13.54
CA SER A 129 17.31 -4.51 -13.65
C SER A 129 17.98 -4.22 -12.29
N VAL A 130 17.18 -3.80 -11.29
CA VAL A 130 17.62 -3.59 -9.90
C VAL A 130 17.16 -4.71 -8.96
N GLY A 131 16.71 -5.84 -9.52
CA GLY A 131 16.35 -7.03 -8.75
C GLY A 131 14.97 -6.99 -8.10
N VAL A 132 14.11 -6.05 -8.47
CA VAL A 132 12.74 -5.94 -7.95
C VAL A 132 11.80 -6.75 -8.84
N THR A 133 11.14 -7.74 -8.26
CA THR A 133 10.09 -8.51 -8.95
C THR A 133 8.78 -7.73 -8.93
N THR A 134 8.05 -7.79 -10.03
CA THR A 134 6.77 -7.09 -10.20
C THR A 134 5.67 -8.03 -10.65
N ARG A 135 4.44 -7.66 -10.33
CA ARG A 135 3.23 -8.35 -10.77
C ARG A 135 2.20 -7.31 -11.23
N ARG A 136 1.66 -7.50 -12.42
CA ARG A 136 0.52 -6.70 -12.89
C ARG A 136 -0.69 -6.97 -12.00
N MET A 137 -1.35 -5.92 -11.53
CA MET A 137 -2.60 -6.06 -10.80
C MET A 137 -3.77 -6.16 -11.78
N ASP A 138 -4.50 -7.25 -11.69
CA ASP A 138 -5.83 -7.37 -12.25
C ASP A 138 -6.87 -6.68 -11.34
N PRO A 139 -8.13 -6.53 -11.77
CA PRO A 139 -9.16 -5.88 -10.96
C PRO A 139 -9.35 -6.53 -9.58
N VAL A 140 -9.24 -7.86 -9.48
CA VAL A 140 -9.38 -8.60 -8.22
C VAL A 140 -8.25 -8.24 -7.27
N ALA A 141 -7.00 -8.22 -7.76
CA ALA A 141 -5.84 -7.85 -6.96
C ALA A 141 -5.90 -6.38 -6.51
N LEU A 142 -6.40 -5.48 -7.35
CA LEU A 142 -6.58 -4.07 -6.99
C LEU A 142 -7.64 -3.89 -5.91
N ILE A 143 -8.79 -4.57 -6.02
CA ILE A 143 -9.83 -4.53 -4.98
C ILE A 143 -9.28 -5.09 -3.66
N ALA A 144 -8.55 -6.22 -3.72
CA ALA A 144 -7.91 -6.81 -2.53
C ALA A 144 -6.87 -5.87 -1.90
N TRP A 145 -6.15 -5.08 -2.71
CA TRP A 145 -5.24 -4.05 -2.22
C TRP A 145 -5.98 -2.95 -1.46
N ILE A 146 -7.08 -2.45 -2.02
CA ILE A 146 -7.88 -1.39 -1.40
C ILE A 146 -8.56 -1.91 -0.12
N ASP A 147 -9.05 -3.15 -0.15
CA ASP A 147 -9.63 -3.80 1.03
C ASP A 147 -8.61 -3.94 2.17
N ASP A 148 -7.37 -4.28 1.87
CA ASP A 148 -6.30 -4.34 2.89
C ASP A 148 -6.06 -2.98 3.58
N ILE A 149 -6.19 -1.87 2.85
CA ILE A 149 -6.05 -0.52 3.42
C ILE A 149 -7.29 -0.09 4.21
N THR A 150 -8.47 -0.39 3.68
CA THR A 150 -9.74 0.07 4.26
C THR A 150 -10.26 -0.83 5.37
N SER A 151 -9.77 -2.07 5.44
CA SER A 151 -10.09 -3.03 6.51
C SER A 151 -8.82 -3.67 7.07
N PRO A 152 -7.95 -2.89 7.78
CA PRO A 152 -6.70 -3.40 8.30
C PRO A 152 -6.98 -4.49 9.36
N THR A 153 -6.60 -5.72 9.06
CA THR A 153 -6.78 -6.90 9.91
C THR A 153 -5.54 -7.76 9.94
N THR A 154 -5.35 -8.52 11.02
CA THR A 154 -4.28 -9.50 11.12
C THR A 154 -4.63 -10.86 10.51
N ALA A 155 -5.91 -11.11 10.24
CA ALA A 155 -6.38 -12.38 9.71
C ALA A 155 -5.67 -12.73 8.38
N ALA A 156 -5.40 -14.00 8.17
CA ALA A 156 -5.09 -14.52 6.85
C ALA A 156 -6.30 -14.25 5.97
N GLY A 157 -6.10 -13.49 4.90
CA GLY A 157 -7.21 -13.10 4.04
C GLY A 157 -7.84 -14.31 3.36
N GLU A 158 -8.96 -14.75 3.88
CA GLU A 158 -9.93 -15.56 3.16
C GLU A 158 -11.03 -14.68 2.54
N ASP A 159 -10.81 -13.37 2.51
CA ASP A 159 -11.74 -12.46 1.87
C ASP A 159 -11.71 -12.76 0.36
N VAL A 160 -12.62 -13.63 -0.05
CA VAL A 160 -12.89 -13.87 -1.46
C VAL A 160 -13.40 -12.56 -2.03
N VAL A 161 -12.49 -11.82 -2.65
CA VAL A 161 -12.85 -10.61 -3.37
C VAL A 161 -13.75 -11.00 -4.53
N SER A 162 -15.01 -10.61 -4.44
CA SER A 162 -15.96 -10.78 -5.52
C SER A 162 -15.78 -9.61 -6.50
N TYR A 163 -15.47 -9.91 -7.74
CA TYR A 163 -15.39 -8.92 -8.81
C TYR A 163 -16.50 -9.15 -9.84
N ASN A 164 -17.29 -8.12 -10.10
CA ASN A 164 -18.25 -8.09 -11.19
C ASN A 164 -17.69 -7.22 -12.34
N PRO A 165 -17.40 -7.80 -13.53
CA PRO A 165 -16.85 -7.05 -14.65
C PRO A 165 -17.84 -6.04 -15.28
N PHE A 166 -19.11 -6.09 -14.93
CA PHE A 166 -20.14 -5.17 -15.42
C PHE A 166 -20.28 -3.90 -14.56
N ASP A 167 -19.71 -3.88 -13.37
CA ASP A 167 -19.76 -2.74 -12.46
C ASP A 167 -18.40 -2.03 -12.42
N PRO A 168 -18.36 -0.70 -12.24
CA PRO A 168 -17.12 0.04 -12.06
C PRO A 168 -16.33 -0.47 -10.87
N ILE A 169 -15.01 -0.58 -11.00
CA ILE A 169 -14.12 -1.02 -9.90
C ILE A 169 -14.28 -0.12 -8.68
N ALA A 170 -14.49 1.18 -8.88
CA ALA A 170 -14.66 2.14 -7.80
C ALA A 170 -15.84 1.80 -6.87
N ASP A 171 -16.93 1.22 -7.42
CA ASP A 171 -18.12 0.88 -6.66
C ASP A 171 -17.97 -0.45 -5.90
N GLN A 172 -16.94 -1.21 -6.22
CA GLN A 172 -16.64 -2.52 -5.63
C GLN A 172 -15.41 -2.49 -4.72
N ALA A 173 -14.63 -1.40 -4.77
CA ALA A 173 -13.32 -1.32 -4.12
C ALA A 173 -13.42 -1.26 -2.59
N ILE A 174 -14.51 -0.71 -2.05
CA ILE A 174 -14.76 -0.66 -0.61
C ILE A 174 -15.90 -1.62 -0.28
N ARG A 175 -15.68 -2.48 0.69
CA ARG A 175 -16.70 -3.44 1.15
C ARG A 175 -17.92 -2.70 1.70
N ARG A 176 -19.10 -3.28 1.49
CA ARG A 176 -20.38 -2.68 1.91
C ARG A 176 -20.59 -2.67 3.42
N ASP A 177 -19.86 -3.51 4.17
CA ASP A 177 -19.87 -3.59 5.62
C ASP A 177 -18.91 -2.59 6.29
N ILE A 178 -18.21 -1.76 5.51
CA ILE A 178 -17.34 -0.71 6.00
C ILE A 178 -18.08 0.61 5.97
N GLU A 179 -18.27 1.20 7.15
CA GLU A 179 -18.73 2.58 7.28
C GLU A 179 -17.53 3.52 7.22
N LEU A 180 -17.53 4.41 6.25
CA LEU A 180 -16.49 5.43 6.07
C LEU A 180 -17.08 6.80 6.39
N ARG A 181 -16.55 7.47 7.41
CA ARG A 181 -16.94 8.82 7.80
C ARG A 181 -15.75 9.76 7.67
N VAL A 182 -15.89 10.75 6.83
CA VAL A 182 -14.88 11.81 6.64
C VAL A 182 -15.19 12.98 7.54
N GLU A 183 -14.23 13.35 8.39
CA GLU A 183 -14.25 14.53 9.24
C GLU A 183 -13.19 15.53 8.76
N PRO A 184 -13.20 16.80 9.21
CA PRO A 184 -12.27 17.82 8.70
C PRO A 184 -10.78 17.51 8.90
N ASP A 185 -10.44 16.75 9.94
CA ASP A 185 -9.06 16.46 10.36
C ASP A 185 -8.70 14.96 10.35
N ARG A 186 -9.67 14.12 10.06
CA ARG A 186 -9.51 12.65 10.07
C ARG A 186 -10.58 11.94 9.27
N MET A 187 -10.34 10.66 9.04
CA MET A 187 -11.31 9.72 8.49
C MET A 187 -11.50 8.58 9.48
N LEU A 188 -12.74 8.23 9.76
CA LEU A 188 -13.09 7.09 10.58
C LEU A 188 -13.51 5.94 9.67
N LEU A 189 -12.86 4.78 9.86
CA LEU A 189 -13.24 3.52 9.26
C LEU A 189 -13.83 2.64 10.34
N ARG A 190 -15.07 2.22 10.17
CA ARG A 190 -15.74 1.31 11.09
C ARG A 190 -16.06 0.02 10.35
N THR A 191 -15.62 -1.10 10.91
CA THR A 191 -15.92 -2.43 10.41
C THR A 191 -16.54 -3.27 11.54
N GLU A 192 -17.35 -4.26 11.17
CA GLU A 192 -17.87 -5.23 12.12
C GLU A 192 -17.06 -6.52 12.02
N ARG A 193 -16.60 -7.00 13.17
CA ARG A 193 -15.82 -8.23 13.24
C ARG A 193 -16.44 -9.22 14.20
N PHE A 194 -16.48 -10.48 13.75
CA PHE A 194 -16.81 -11.59 14.60
C PHE A 194 -15.59 -11.96 15.46
N ARG A 195 -15.77 -11.96 16.78
CA ARG A 195 -14.77 -12.45 17.73
C ARG A 195 -15.31 -13.71 18.39
N PRO A 196 -14.66 -14.86 18.19
CA PRO A 196 -15.08 -16.07 18.85
C PRO A 196 -14.86 -15.94 20.36
N THR A 197 -15.89 -16.19 21.14
CA THR A 197 -15.86 -16.20 22.62
C THR A 197 -15.76 -17.60 23.17
N GLY A 198 -15.98 -18.63 22.35
CA GLY A 198 -15.87 -20.04 22.75
C GLY A 198 -16.54 -21.00 21.76
N LYS A 199 -16.51 -22.26 22.14
CA LYS A 199 -17.24 -23.34 21.45
C LYS A 199 -18.15 -24.02 22.45
N VAL A 200 -19.34 -24.39 22.04
CA VAL A 200 -20.28 -25.13 22.89
C VAL A 200 -19.76 -26.55 23.18
N HIS A 201 -19.16 -27.17 22.14
CA HIS A 201 -18.50 -28.48 22.24
C HIS A 201 -17.63 -28.71 20.99
N GLU A 202 -16.78 -29.70 21.00
CA GLU A 202 -15.92 -30.07 19.91
C GLU A 202 -16.74 -30.39 18.65
N GLY A 203 -16.44 -29.73 17.52
CA GLY A 203 -17.22 -29.88 16.29
C GLY A 203 -18.41 -28.92 16.11
N ALA A 204 -18.80 -28.17 17.16
CA ALA A 204 -19.82 -27.13 17.04
C ALA A 204 -19.26 -25.84 16.39
N PRO A 205 -20.13 -25.03 15.76
CA PRO A 205 -19.74 -23.69 15.29
C PRO A 205 -19.26 -22.84 16.48
N GLU A 206 -18.32 -21.94 16.21
CA GLU A 206 -17.85 -21.02 17.22
C GLU A 206 -18.97 -20.04 17.62
N ILE A 207 -19.13 -19.85 18.93
CA ILE A 207 -19.97 -18.79 19.46
C ILE A 207 -19.09 -17.56 19.60
N GLY A 208 -19.59 -16.44 19.13
CA GLY A 208 -18.88 -15.18 19.22
C GLY A 208 -19.83 -14.00 19.19
N GLU A 209 -19.27 -12.86 19.42
CA GLU A 209 -19.95 -11.57 19.37
C GLU A 209 -19.41 -10.74 18.23
N ILE A 210 -20.28 -9.93 17.63
CA ILE A 210 -19.88 -8.95 16.63
C ILE A 210 -19.49 -7.67 17.36
N TYR A 211 -18.23 -7.26 17.17
CA TYR A 211 -17.71 -6.01 17.72
C TYR A 211 -17.38 -5.03 16.60
N PRO A 212 -17.69 -3.75 16.77
CA PRO A 212 -17.19 -2.74 15.88
C PRO A 212 -15.70 -2.50 16.13
N ASP A 213 -14.90 -2.60 15.07
CA ASP A 213 -13.54 -2.08 15.06
C ASP A 213 -13.55 -0.69 14.40
N VAL A 214 -13.04 0.32 15.09
CA VAL A 214 -12.97 1.68 14.59
C VAL A 214 -11.51 2.09 14.44
N PHE A 215 -11.14 2.52 13.24
CA PHE A 215 -9.82 3.04 12.94
C PHE A 215 -9.90 4.55 12.69
N ASP A 216 -9.09 5.32 13.40
CA ASP A 216 -8.89 6.75 13.18
C ASP A 216 -7.73 6.91 12.19
N VAL A 217 -8.04 7.34 10.97
CA VAL A 217 -7.07 7.53 9.89
C VAL A 217 -6.78 9.01 9.74
N ARG A 218 -5.50 9.37 9.89
CA ARG A 218 -5.02 10.76 9.74
C ARG A 218 -4.04 10.86 8.59
N SER A 219 -4.19 11.92 7.81
CA SER A 219 -3.29 12.23 6.70
C SER A 219 -2.28 13.30 7.11
N PHE A 220 -1.03 13.07 6.76
CA PHE A 220 0.06 14.01 6.96
C PHE A 220 0.75 14.27 5.62
N SER A 221 1.11 15.53 5.37
CA SER A 221 1.92 15.88 4.21
C SER A 221 3.26 16.46 4.65
N VAL A 222 4.30 16.21 3.87
CA VAL A 222 5.62 16.78 4.10
C VAL A 222 5.56 18.26 3.73
N ARG A 223 5.73 19.14 4.72
CA ARG A 223 5.70 20.58 4.52
C ARG A 223 6.98 21.12 3.91
N ASN A 224 8.12 20.63 4.36
CA ASN A 224 9.42 21.06 3.91
C ASN A 224 10.26 19.83 3.55
N LEU A 225 10.68 19.74 2.29
CA LEU A 225 11.61 18.71 1.86
C LEU A 225 13.05 19.17 2.18
N PRO A 226 13.94 18.26 2.61
CA PRO A 226 15.35 18.57 2.74
C PRO A 226 15.95 18.89 1.37
N ASN A 227 17.00 19.70 1.34
CA ASN A 227 17.68 20.09 0.10
C ASN A 227 18.30 18.91 -0.66
N ARG A 228 18.54 17.81 0.03
CA ARG A 228 19.00 16.55 -0.54
C ARG A 228 18.14 15.42 0.03
N TRP A 229 17.64 14.59 -0.85
CA TRP A 229 16.88 13.40 -0.53
C TRP A 229 17.48 12.21 -1.29
N ALA A 230 17.73 11.14 -0.58
CA ALA A 230 18.22 9.90 -1.17
C ALA A 230 17.22 8.76 -0.88
N PRO A 231 17.18 7.68 -1.67
CA PRO A 231 16.25 6.56 -1.48
C PRO A 231 16.30 5.96 -0.07
N TRP A 232 17.48 5.93 0.54
CA TRP A 232 17.66 5.45 1.93
C TRP A 232 17.13 6.40 3.00
N ASP A 233 16.79 7.63 2.65
CA ASP A 233 16.18 8.58 3.59
C ASP A 233 14.72 8.22 3.90
N MET A 234 14.08 7.39 3.07
CA MET A 234 12.74 6.83 3.35
C MET A 234 12.68 6.07 4.68
N ALA A 235 13.77 5.42 5.08
CA ALA A 235 13.86 4.77 6.39
C ALA A 235 13.63 5.75 7.56
N LYS A 236 13.95 7.02 7.38
CA LYS A 236 13.70 8.07 8.38
C LYS A 236 12.23 8.42 8.53
N LEU A 237 11.41 8.19 7.50
CA LEU A 237 9.96 8.43 7.53
C LEU A 237 9.18 7.23 8.06
N VAL A 238 9.54 6.04 7.61
CA VAL A 238 8.78 4.81 7.90
C VAL A 238 9.38 4.00 9.05
N GLY A 239 10.53 4.40 9.55
CA GLY A 239 11.29 3.70 10.57
C GLY A 239 12.31 2.74 9.99
N ASP A 240 13.46 2.71 10.64
CA ASP A 240 14.56 1.81 10.32
C ASP A 240 14.65 0.75 11.41
N MET A 241 14.82 -0.51 11.00
CA MET A 241 15.00 -1.65 11.91
C MET A 241 16.27 -1.50 12.79
N PHE A 242 17.26 -0.75 12.32
CA PHE A 242 18.57 -0.60 12.97
C PHE A 242 18.75 0.72 13.71
N THR A 243 17.92 1.72 13.44
CA THR A 243 17.97 3.01 14.12
C THR A 243 16.63 3.30 14.78
N ASP A 244 16.62 3.61 16.07
CA ASP A 244 15.42 3.84 16.89
C ASP A 244 14.56 5.05 16.48
N LYS A 245 14.77 5.59 15.29
CA LYS A 245 14.12 6.81 14.87
C LYS A 245 12.85 6.51 14.05
N LEU A 246 11.73 7.10 14.46
CA LEU A 246 10.46 7.12 13.73
C LEU A 246 9.86 5.75 13.41
N ARG A 247 9.62 4.94 14.43
CA ARG A 247 8.84 3.72 14.27
C ARG A 247 7.36 4.03 14.43
N MET A 248 6.63 3.91 13.34
CA MET A 248 5.18 4.08 13.39
C MET A 248 4.55 2.89 14.12
N PRO A 249 3.88 3.09 15.27
CA PRO A 249 3.25 2.02 16.03
C PRO A 249 1.96 1.49 15.40
N CYS A 250 1.52 2.12 14.32
CA CYS A 250 0.27 1.83 13.60
C CYS A 250 0.57 1.43 12.15
N PRO A 251 -0.41 0.82 11.45
CA PRO A 251 -0.37 0.68 10.00
C PRO A 251 -0.22 2.05 9.33
N VAL A 252 0.64 2.14 8.32
CA VAL A 252 0.93 3.39 7.62
C VAL A 252 0.90 3.17 6.11
N ALA A 253 0.20 4.04 5.41
CA ALA A 253 0.31 4.19 3.96
C ALA A 253 1.14 5.42 3.64
N THR A 254 2.13 5.28 2.78
CA THR A 254 2.86 6.42 2.20
C THR A 254 2.59 6.49 0.70
N ASN A 255 2.45 7.70 0.20
CA ASN A 255 2.26 7.93 -1.22
C ASN A 255 3.21 9.02 -1.71
N LEU A 256 3.95 8.70 -2.78
CA LEU A 256 4.74 9.67 -3.54
C LEU A 256 4.09 9.81 -4.92
N CYS A 257 3.68 11.02 -5.26
CA CYS A 257 3.09 11.35 -6.54
C CYS A 257 4.05 12.22 -7.34
N VAL A 258 4.31 11.82 -8.60
CA VAL A 258 5.09 12.60 -9.56
C VAL A 258 4.18 12.93 -10.73
N GLU A 259 3.88 14.22 -10.88
CA GLU A 259 3.00 14.72 -11.92
C GLU A 259 3.83 15.20 -13.13
N TYR A 260 3.38 14.83 -14.32
CA TYR A 260 3.90 15.27 -15.61
C TYR A 260 2.84 16.16 -16.27
N PRO A 261 2.89 17.47 -16.03
CA PRO A 261 1.87 18.37 -16.56
C PRO A 261 2.03 18.54 -18.08
N ASP A 262 0.93 18.79 -18.76
CA ASP A 262 0.97 19.29 -20.14
C ASP A 262 1.76 20.61 -20.19
N THR A 263 2.88 20.59 -20.92
CA THR A 263 3.82 21.72 -21.00
C THR A 263 3.15 22.97 -21.56
N GLN A 264 2.23 22.81 -22.50
CA GLN A 264 1.52 23.91 -23.14
C GLN A 264 0.46 24.52 -22.21
N ALA A 265 -0.30 23.67 -21.50
CA ALA A 265 -1.25 24.12 -20.51
C ALA A 265 -0.56 24.80 -19.30
N SER A 266 0.61 24.29 -18.90
CA SER A 266 1.42 24.85 -17.82
C SER A 266 2.04 26.19 -18.20
N SER A 267 2.58 26.32 -19.41
CA SER A 267 3.10 27.56 -19.96
C SER A 267 2.02 28.63 -20.07
N ASN A 268 0.84 28.27 -20.55
CA ASN A 268 -0.31 29.16 -20.63
C ASN A 268 -0.77 29.66 -19.24
N LYS A 269 -0.82 28.76 -18.24
CA LYS A 269 -1.13 29.13 -16.85
C LYS A 269 -0.07 30.06 -16.24
N ALA A 270 1.20 29.80 -16.50
CA ALA A 270 2.30 30.65 -16.04
C ALA A 270 2.23 32.05 -16.67
N SER A 271 2.02 32.12 -17.98
CA SER A 271 1.86 33.36 -18.73
C SER A 271 0.66 34.20 -18.25
N PHE A 272 -0.46 33.51 -17.94
CA PHE A 272 -1.66 34.15 -17.39
C PHE A 272 -1.44 34.70 -15.98
N LYS A 273 -0.73 33.96 -15.12
CA LYS A 273 -0.34 34.43 -13.78
C LYS A 273 0.62 35.62 -13.86
N PHE A 274 1.59 35.55 -14.76
CA PHE A 274 2.54 36.64 -14.99
C PHE A 274 1.83 37.92 -15.45
N MET A 275 0.95 37.84 -16.48
CA MET A 275 0.15 38.98 -16.92
C MET A 275 -0.72 39.59 -15.80
N ARG A 276 -1.30 38.78 -14.93
CA ARG A 276 -2.10 39.24 -13.81
C ARG A 276 -1.28 39.94 -12.72
N THR A 277 -0.02 39.55 -12.52
CA THR A 277 0.89 40.18 -11.54
C THR A 277 1.55 41.45 -12.07
N THR A 278 1.65 41.61 -13.38
CA THR A 278 2.20 42.81 -14.02
C THR A 278 1.16 43.89 -14.33
N SER A 279 -0.13 43.55 -14.19
CA SER A 279 -1.26 44.48 -14.36
C SER A 279 -1.81 45.05 -13.07
N LEU A 280 -1.16 44.77 -11.93
CA LEU A 280 -1.38 45.40 -10.63
C LEU A 280 -0.23 46.36 -10.29
#